data_e0b8bc4b1ffb442717d4252e9e882861
#
_entry.id   e0b8bc4b1ffb442717d4252e9e882861
#
_cell.length_a   1.000
_cell.length_b   1.000
_cell.length_c   1.000
_cell.angle_alpha   90.00
_cell.angle_beta   90.00
_cell.angle_gamma   90.00
#
_symmetry.space_group_name_H-M   'P 1'
#
loop_
_entity.id
_entity.type
_entity.pdbx_description
1 polymer ?
#
loop_
_entity_poly.entity_id
_entity_poly.type
_entity_poly.pdbx_seq_one_letter_code
_entity_poly.pdbx_strand_id
1 'polypeptide(L)'
;MCENTIELKNIYSMSGMKFFIPDYQRGYRWSASEAKQMLNDFKEFCKRKKEEGEFYCLQPIVVKKKCWTKVENGQTITVDGYEVIDGQQRLTTLYILLKCVEQVREVLYDMFDMYSIKYETRLEFDSQQFLENINNSTEDANSFIDFYYMKTVYEAMAAWMKENKDYRNKIVHSLLEQDFDDATGIDKANNIRVIWYEVTDEEKATSIDIFTRLNIGK
;
A
#
# COMPACT_ATOMS: atom_id res chain seq x y z
N MET A 1 -8.26 -17.38 -22.35
CA MET A 1 -6.89 -17.20 -21.86
C MET A 1 -6.88 -15.93 -21.03
N CYS A 2 -6.64 -16.03 -19.72
CA CYS A 2 -6.45 -14.84 -18.89
C CYS A 2 -4.99 -14.41 -19.02
N GLU A 3 -4.73 -13.33 -19.71
CA GLU A 3 -3.38 -12.77 -19.85
C GLU A 3 -2.96 -12.03 -18.58
N ASN A 4 -1.66 -11.97 -18.31
CA ASN A 4 -1.12 -11.12 -17.26
C ASN A 4 -1.49 -9.68 -17.54
N THR A 5 -1.96 -8.96 -16.52
CA THR A 5 -2.42 -7.59 -16.69
C THR A 5 -1.40 -6.62 -16.09
N ILE A 6 -0.99 -5.64 -16.88
CA ILE A 6 -0.18 -4.50 -16.40
C ILE A 6 -1.00 -3.23 -16.58
N GLU A 7 -1.22 -2.52 -15.51
CA GLU A 7 -1.97 -1.27 -15.51
C GLU A 7 -1.36 -0.24 -14.54
N LEU A 8 -1.69 1.02 -14.75
CA LEU A 8 -1.37 2.09 -13.81
C LEU A 8 -2.59 2.29 -12.90
N LYS A 9 -2.44 1.96 -11.61
CA LYS A 9 -3.47 2.21 -10.59
C LYS A 9 -3.10 3.39 -9.72
N ASN A 10 -4.02 4.33 -9.54
CA ASN A 10 -3.93 5.27 -8.44
C ASN A 10 -4.24 4.58 -7.09
N ILE A 11 -3.95 5.24 -5.99
CA ILE A 11 -4.10 4.62 -4.67
C ILE A 11 -5.57 4.45 -4.29
N TYR A 12 -6.46 5.34 -4.75
CA TYR A 12 -7.90 5.21 -4.53
C TYR A 12 -8.47 3.91 -5.12
N SER A 13 -7.98 3.46 -6.26
CA SER A 13 -8.40 2.20 -6.89
C SER A 13 -8.09 0.95 -6.05
N MET A 14 -7.30 1.08 -4.98
CA MET A 14 -7.03 0.00 -4.02
C MET A 14 -8.00 0.00 -2.83
N SER A 15 -9.01 0.89 -2.83
CA SER A 15 -10.02 0.98 -1.78
C SER A 15 -10.67 -0.37 -1.51
N GLY A 16 -10.74 -0.79 -0.24
CA GLY A 16 -11.34 -2.04 0.20
C GLY A 16 -10.64 -3.33 -0.23
N MET A 17 -9.54 -3.25 -0.99
CA MET A 17 -8.78 -4.44 -1.41
C MET A 17 -8.18 -5.16 -0.21
N LYS A 18 -7.98 -6.47 -0.35
CA LYS A 18 -7.41 -7.32 0.70
C LYS A 18 -6.13 -7.95 0.21
N PHE A 19 -5.05 -7.75 0.96
CA PHE A 19 -3.71 -8.20 0.60
C PHE A 19 -3.21 -9.25 1.59
N PHE A 20 -2.64 -10.31 1.04
CA PHE A 20 -2.00 -11.40 1.78
C PHE A 20 -0.50 -11.41 1.46
N ILE A 21 0.34 -11.31 2.49
CA ILE A 21 1.79 -11.34 2.36
C ILE A 21 2.26 -12.71 2.88
N PRO A 22 2.75 -13.59 1.99
CA PRO A 22 3.14 -14.94 2.34
C PRO A 22 4.42 -14.98 3.18
N ASP A 23 4.66 -16.10 3.85
CA ASP A 23 5.74 -16.31 4.81
C ASP A 23 7.14 -16.35 4.21
N TYR A 24 7.27 -16.65 2.90
CA TYR A 24 8.55 -16.59 2.20
C TYR A 24 9.06 -15.17 2.00
N GLN A 25 8.21 -14.16 2.18
CA GLN A 25 8.64 -12.77 2.17
C GLN A 25 9.12 -12.32 3.54
N ARG A 26 10.19 -11.51 3.55
CA ARG A 26 10.65 -10.88 4.79
C ARG A 26 9.56 -9.98 5.38
N GLY A 27 9.53 -9.84 6.70
CA GLY A 27 8.68 -8.84 7.35
C GLY A 27 9.02 -7.40 6.93
N TYR A 28 8.23 -6.45 7.38
CA TYR A 28 8.44 -5.03 7.08
C TYR A 28 9.79 -4.52 7.62
N ARG A 29 10.54 -3.74 6.80
CA ARG A 29 11.92 -3.32 7.13
C ARG A 29 12.29 -1.90 6.68
N TRP A 30 11.41 -1.17 6.03
CA TRP A 30 11.74 0.20 5.68
C TRP A 30 12.07 1.02 6.92
N SER A 31 13.09 1.85 6.77
CA SER A 31 13.53 2.78 7.80
C SER A 31 12.78 4.11 7.73
N ALA A 32 12.89 4.90 8.81
CA ALA A 32 12.40 6.27 8.82
C ALA A 32 12.99 7.14 7.68
N SER A 33 14.23 6.86 7.27
CA SER A 33 14.89 7.58 6.18
C SER A 33 14.25 7.31 4.83
N GLU A 34 13.98 6.02 4.51
CA GLU A 34 13.30 5.63 3.25
C GLU A 34 11.88 6.20 3.18
N ALA A 35 11.15 6.16 4.30
CA ALA A 35 9.82 6.74 4.39
C ALA A 35 9.82 8.27 4.20
N LYS A 36 10.76 8.98 4.82
CA LYS A 36 10.92 10.43 4.62
C LYS A 36 11.33 10.78 3.19
N GLN A 37 12.18 9.97 2.55
CA GLN A 37 12.54 10.17 1.15
C GLN A 37 11.31 10.09 0.27
N MET A 38 10.46 9.07 0.42
CA MET A 38 9.20 8.95 -0.32
C MET A 38 8.30 10.19 -0.12
N LEU A 39 8.17 10.69 1.12
CA LEU A 39 7.39 11.92 1.38
C LEU A 39 8.00 13.16 0.74
N ASN A 40 9.32 13.27 0.69
CA ASN A 40 10.01 14.37 0.01
C ASN A 40 9.77 14.30 -1.51
N ASP A 41 9.80 13.12 -2.10
CA ASP A 41 9.51 12.91 -3.53
C ASP A 41 8.05 13.31 -3.85
N PHE A 42 7.09 12.94 -2.99
CA PHE A 42 5.70 13.37 -3.12
C PHE A 42 5.54 14.89 -2.98
N LYS A 43 6.26 15.49 -2.03
CA LYS A 43 6.28 16.96 -1.85
C LYS A 43 6.83 17.66 -3.08
N GLU A 44 7.92 17.18 -3.67
CA GLU A 44 8.50 17.75 -4.89
C GLU A 44 7.53 17.57 -6.08
N PHE A 45 6.87 16.43 -6.21
CA PHE A 45 5.79 16.24 -7.18
C PHE A 45 4.65 17.25 -6.98
N CYS A 46 4.22 17.50 -5.73
CA CYS A 46 3.17 18.47 -5.42
C CYS A 46 3.55 19.94 -5.70
N LYS A 47 4.85 20.28 -5.65
CA LYS A 47 5.35 21.66 -5.84
C LYS A 47 5.39 22.08 -7.31
N ARG A 48 5.74 21.16 -8.21
CA ARG A 48 5.95 21.52 -9.61
C ARG A 48 4.63 21.78 -10.32
N LYS A 49 4.67 22.66 -11.34
CA LYS A 49 3.57 22.81 -12.29
C LYS A 49 3.49 21.51 -13.11
N LYS A 50 2.29 21.00 -13.27
CA LYS A 50 2.00 19.75 -13.97
C LYS A 50 1.11 19.99 -15.17
N GLU A 51 1.27 19.16 -16.20
CA GLU A 51 0.30 19.03 -17.28
C GLU A 51 -0.86 18.12 -16.84
N GLU A 52 -1.97 18.16 -17.55
CA GLU A 52 -3.13 17.29 -17.27
C GLU A 52 -2.73 15.82 -17.40
N GLY A 53 -3.09 14.99 -16.43
CA GLY A 53 -2.76 13.56 -16.41
C GLY A 53 -1.31 13.23 -16.06
N GLU A 54 -0.47 14.22 -15.72
CA GLU A 54 0.88 13.95 -15.25
C GLU A 54 0.85 13.30 -13.87
N PHE A 55 1.51 12.18 -13.70
CA PHE A 55 1.51 11.41 -12.45
C PHE A 55 2.90 11.10 -11.94
N TYR A 56 3.00 10.84 -10.64
CA TYR A 56 4.19 10.27 -10.02
C TYR A 56 4.05 8.74 -10.01
N CYS A 57 5.00 8.06 -10.65
CA CYS A 57 4.97 6.61 -10.76
C CYS A 57 5.79 5.97 -9.64
N LEU A 58 5.11 5.23 -8.75
CA LEU A 58 5.76 4.33 -7.81
C LEU A 58 6.20 3.04 -8.51
N GLN A 59 7.21 2.39 -7.94
CA GLN A 59 7.66 1.07 -8.42
C GLN A 59 6.53 0.03 -8.37
N PRO A 60 6.63 -1.08 -9.12
CA PRO A 60 5.57 -2.08 -9.24
C PRO A 60 5.12 -2.70 -7.92
N ILE A 61 3.82 -3.02 -7.87
CA ILE A 61 3.22 -3.98 -6.94
C ILE A 61 2.79 -5.17 -7.78
N VAL A 62 3.39 -6.33 -7.52
CA VAL A 62 3.12 -7.58 -8.24
C VAL A 62 2.24 -8.45 -7.38
N VAL A 63 1.10 -8.86 -7.91
CA VAL A 63 0.08 -9.59 -7.18
C VAL A 63 -0.45 -10.78 -7.99
N LYS A 64 -1.07 -11.71 -7.25
CA LYS A 64 -1.83 -12.83 -7.80
C LYS A 64 -3.14 -12.95 -7.04
N LYS A 65 -4.26 -13.22 -7.72
CA LYS A 65 -5.53 -13.50 -7.04
C LYS A 65 -5.37 -14.68 -6.09
N LYS A 66 -5.93 -14.54 -4.90
CA LYS A 66 -5.88 -15.56 -3.85
C LYS A 66 -7.13 -15.51 -3.00
N CYS A 67 -7.66 -16.69 -2.68
CA CYS A 67 -8.69 -16.86 -1.66
C CYS A 67 -8.04 -17.50 -0.42
N TRP A 68 -8.41 -17.03 0.76
CA TRP A 68 -8.00 -17.64 2.03
C TRP A 68 -9.14 -17.60 3.04
N THR A 69 -9.01 -18.34 4.12
CA THR A 69 -10.01 -18.33 5.18
C THR A 69 -9.52 -17.53 6.37
N LYS A 70 -10.46 -16.87 7.06
CA LYS A 70 -10.27 -16.27 8.39
C LYS A 70 -11.41 -16.66 9.31
N VAL A 71 -11.15 -16.67 10.61
CA VAL A 71 -12.21 -16.82 11.62
C VAL A 71 -12.62 -15.43 12.09
N GLU A 72 -13.91 -15.13 11.98
CA GLU A 72 -14.50 -13.87 12.42
C GLU A 72 -15.79 -14.17 13.20
N ASN A 73 -15.90 -13.68 14.43
CA ASN A 73 -17.01 -13.98 15.33
C ASN A 73 -17.32 -15.48 15.50
N GLY A 74 -16.26 -16.32 15.52
CA GLY A 74 -16.38 -17.77 15.63
C GLY A 74 -16.84 -18.50 14.35
N GLN A 75 -16.99 -17.78 13.24
CA GLN A 75 -17.34 -18.36 11.93
C GLN A 75 -16.14 -18.29 10.99
N THR A 76 -15.93 -19.36 10.21
CA THR A 76 -14.92 -19.37 9.14
C THR A 76 -15.52 -18.71 7.91
N ILE A 77 -14.95 -17.62 7.47
CA ILE A 77 -15.33 -16.91 6.24
C ILE A 77 -14.22 -17.00 5.21
N THR A 78 -14.61 -17.07 3.94
CA THR A 78 -13.67 -16.97 2.80
C THR A 78 -13.44 -15.52 2.47
N VAL A 79 -12.18 -15.16 2.27
CA VAL A 79 -11.73 -13.83 1.89
C VAL A 79 -11.14 -13.91 0.49
N ASP A 80 -11.70 -13.14 -0.44
CA ASP A 80 -11.15 -12.95 -1.78
C ASP A 80 -10.25 -11.73 -1.79
N GLY A 81 -9.04 -11.86 -2.35
CA GLY A 81 -8.07 -10.79 -2.39
C GLY A 81 -6.86 -11.12 -3.25
N TYR A 82 -5.71 -10.57 -2.89
CA TYR A 82 -4.47 -10.68 -3.64
C TYR A 82 -3.32 -11.15 -2.76
N GLU A 83 -2.60 -12.17 -3.20
CA GLU A 83 -1.27 -12.49 -2.69
C GLU A 83 -0.28 -11.48 -3.28
N VAL A 84 0.49 -10.82 -2.43
CA VAL A 84 1.54 -9.89 -2.86
C VAL A 84 2.80 -10.69 -3.16
N ILE A 85 3.29 -10.65 -4.40
CA ILE A 85 4.51 -11.32 -4.84
C ILE A 85 5.71 -10.38 -4.71
N ASP A 86 5.56 -9.10 -5.05
CA ASP A 86 6.56 -8.05 -4.82
C ASP A 86 5.87 -6.73 -4.50
N GLY A 87 6.58 -5.83 -3.82
CA GLY A 87 6.06 -4.50 -3.47
C GLY A 87 5.43 -4.41 -2.08
N GLN A 88 5.52 -5.44 -1.23
CA GLN A 88 4.94 -5.44 0.12
C GLN A 88 5.42 -4.28 1.00
N GLN A 89 6.70 -3.88 0.89
CA GLN A 89 7.25 -2.77 1.66
C GLN A 89 6.54 -1.45 1.30
N ARG A 90 6.37 -1.19 0.00
CA ARG A 90 5.66 0.00 -0.52
C ARG A 90 4.19 0.00 -0.10
N LEU A 91 3.51 -1.13 -0.28
CA LEU A 91 2.11 -1.28 0.09
C LEU A 91 1.88 -0.99 1.57
N THR A 92 2.72 -1.55 2.45
CA THR A 92 2.65 -1.31 3.90
C THR A 92 2.99 0.14 4.24
N THR A 93 3.99 0.74 3.57
CA THR A 93 4.36 2.14 3.79
C THR A 93 3.25 3.10 3.37
N LEU A 94 2.56 2.84 2.25
CA LEU A 94 1.39 3.60 1.81
C LEU A 94 0.24 3.48 2.82
N TYR A 95 -0.01 2.29 3.37
CA TYR A 95 -0.99 2.10 4.44
C TYR A 95 -0.67 2.96 5.65
N ILE A 96 0.58 2.92 6.12
CA ILE A 96 1.04 3.74 7.26
C ILE A 96 0.88 5.23 6.97
N LEU A 97 1.19 5.67 5.75
CA LEU A 97 0.98 7.06 5.33
C LEU A 97 -0.50 7.45 5.40
N LEU A 98 -1.40 6.63 4.88
CA LEU A 98 -2.85 6.87 4.92
C LEU A 98 -3.38 6.93 6.36
N LYS A 99 -2.81 6.15 7.29
CA LYS A 99 -3.08 6.25 8.73
C LYS A 99 -2.56 7.56 9.34
N CYS A 100 -1.37 8.03 8.95
CA CYS A 100 -0.84 9.32 9.42
C CYS A 100 -1.70 10.52 9.01
N VAL A 101 -2.43 10.41 7.91
CA VAL A 101 -3.30 11.49 7.37
C VAL A 101 -4.78 11.17 7.52
N GLU A 102 -5.14 10.21 8.38
CA GLU A 102 -6.50 9.67 8.52
C GLU A 102 -7.58 10.74 8.66
N GLN A 103 -7.41 11.70 9.56
CA GLN A 103 -8.38 12.78 9.78
C GLN A 103 -8.61 13.63 8.52
N VAL A 104 -7.57 13.91 7.75
CA VAL A 104 -7.68 14.68 6.50
C VAL A 104 -8.30 13.82 5.40
N ARG A 105 -7.90 12.56 5.33
CA ARG A 105 -8.43 11.58 4.38
C ARG A 105 -9.94 11.40 4.58
N GLU A 106 -10.41 11.22 5.80
CA GLU A 106 -11.83 11.04 6.11
C GLU A 106 -12.68 12.26 5.76
N VAL A 107 -12.14 13.46 5.93
CA VAL A 107 -12.84 14.69 5.55
C VAL A 107 -12.90 14.89 4.04
N LEU A 108 -11.83 14.55 3.31
CA LEU A 108 -11.72 14.80 1.87
C LEU A 108 -12.19 13.61 1.01
N TYR A 109 -12.12 12.39 1.54
CA TYR A 109 -12.39 11.13 0.83
C TYR A 109 -13.08 10.12 1.75
N ASP A 110 -14.26 10.46 2.27
CA ASP A 110 -15.07 9.64 3.19
C ASP A 110 -15.47 8.29 2.59
N MET A 111 -15.58 8.19 1.26
CA MET A 111 -15.89 6.95 0.54
C MET A 111 -14.68 6.04 0.31
N PHE A 112 -13.48 6.44 0.74
CA PHE A 112 -12.29 5.60 0.62
C PHE A 112 -12.18 4.64 1.80
N ASP A 113 -12.41 3.36 1.55
CA ASP A 113 -12.15 2.31 2.52
C ASP A 113 -10.67 1.91 2.52
N MET A 114 -10.06 1.86 3.71
CA MET A 114 -8.70 1.36 3.82
C MET A 114 -8.61 -0.08 3.33
N TYR A 115 -7.60 -0.38 2.50
CA TYR A 115 -7.29 -1.77 2.18
C TYR A 115 -6.72 -2.49 3.40
N SER A 116 -6.76 -3.82 3.43
CA SER A 116 -6.21 -4.61 4.52
C SER A 116 -4.95 -5.35 4.12
N ILE A 117 -4.04 -5.57 5.08
CA ILE A 117 -2.78 -6.31 4.88
C ILE A 117 -2.65 -7.38 5.95
N LYS A 118 -2.67 -8.65 5.53
CA LYS A 118 -2.44 -9.80 6.39
C LYS A 118 -1.07 -10.41 6.10
N TYR A 119 -0.20 -10.47 7.11
CA TYR A 119 1.07 -11.20 7.04
C TYR A 119 0.87 -12.63 7.54
N GLU A 120 1.24 -13.62 6.72
CA GLU A 120 1.13 -15.04 7.07
C GLU A 120 2.01 -15.42 8.28
N THR A 121 3.16 -14.79 8.41
CA THR A 121 4.12 -15.04 9.51
C THR A 121 3.63 -14.60 10.89
N ARG A 122 2.44 -13.99 11.00
CA ARG A 122 1.88 -13.44 12.24
C ARG A 122 0.50 -14.02 12.53
N LEU A 123 0.43 -15.36 12.65
CA LEU A 123 -0.85 -16.06 12.89
C LEU A 123 -1.47 -15.72 14.26
N GLU A 124 -0.64 -15.51 15.30
CA GLU A 124 -1.07 -15.21 16.67
C GLU A 124 -1.30 -13.71 16.92
N PHE A 125 -0.64 -12.84 16.14
CA PHE A 125 -0.76 -11.39 16.24
C PHE A 125 -1.23 -10.83 14.93
N ASP A 126 -2.44 -10.31 14.92
CA ASP A 126 -3.03 -9.75 13.72
C ASP A 126 -2.30 -8.46 13.31
N SER A 127 -1.49 -8.57 12.24
CA SER A 127 -0.77 -7.43 11.65
C SER A 127 -1.71 -6.34 11.16
N GLN A 128 -2.92 -6.69 10.74
CA GLN A 128 -3.95 -5.73 10.37
C GLN A 128 -4.41 -4.95 11.61
N GLN A 129 -4.70 -5.62 12.71
CA GLN A 129 -5.08 -4.97 13.96
C GLN A 129 -3.97 -4.03 14.48
N PHE A 130 -2.70 -4.44 14.35
CA PHE A 130 -1.57 -3.56 14.70
C PHE A 130 -1.54 -2.32 13.81
N LEU A 131 -1.68 -2.47 12.50
CA LEU A 131 -1.68 -1.35 11.55
C LEU A 131 -2.88 -0.41 11.77
N GLU A 132 -4.05 -0.94 12.10
CA GLU A 132 -5.24 -0.14 12.41
C GLU A 132 -5.05 0.72 13.68
N ASN A 133 -4.33 0.20 14.67
CA ASN A 133 -4.08 0.86 15.94
C ASN A 133 -2.66 1.41 16.09
N ILE A 134 -1.94 1.60 14.99
CA ILE A 134 -0.51 1.95 14.99
C ILE A 134 -0.19 3.25 15.75
N ASN A 135 -1.12 4.19 15.80
CA ASN A 135 -1.00 5.43 16.55
C ASN A 135 -0.89 5.19 18.07
N ASN A 136 -1.58 4.20 18.60
CA ASN A 136 -1.68 3.90 20.05
C ASN A 136 -0.82 2.70 20.49
N SER A 137 -0.27 1.91 19.56
CA SER A 137 0.47 0.68 19.83
C SER A 137 1.91 0.98 20.30
N THR A 138 2.12 1.07 21.62
CA THR A 138 3.46 1.28 22.21
C THR A 138 4.11 -0.01 22.71
N GLU A 139 3.34 -0.93 23.28
CA GLU A 139 3.86 -2.19 23.84
C GLU A 139 4.09 -3.25 22.78
N ASP A 140 3.16 -3.40 21.84
CA ASP A 140 3.23 -4.38 20.74
C ASP A 140 4.36 -4.10 19.76
N ALA A 141 4.73 -2.82 19.58
CA ALA A 141 5.81 -2.43 18.67
C ALA A 141 7.17 -3.03 19.06
N ASN A 142 7.41 -3.33 20.33
CA ASN A 142 8.66 -3.92 20.80
C ASN A 142 8.66 -5.46 20.76
N SER A 143 7.52 -6.08 20.53
CA SER A 143 7.37 -7.53 20.52
C SER A 143 7.90 -8.18 19.23
N PHE A 144 7.81 -7.46 18.11
CA PHE A 144 8.23 -7.95 16.80
C PHE A 144 9.02 -6.89 16.05
N ILE A 145 10.08 -7.32 15.38
CA ILE A 145 10.99 -6.41 14.67
C ILE A 145 10.32 -5.67 13.49
N ASP A 146 9.35 -6.27 12.82
CA ASP A 146 8.57 -5.63 11.77
C ASP A 146 7.60 -4.58 12.34
N PHE A 147 6.98 -4.83 13.49
CA PHE A 147 6.13 -3.86 14.18
C PHE A 147 6.94 -2.65 14.66
N TYR A 148 8.16 -2.89 15.16
CA TYR A 148 9.10 -1.83 15.49
C TYR A 148 9.38 -0.91 14.29
N TYR A 149 9.67 -1.49 13.11
CA TYR A 149 9.90 -0.70 11.91
C TYR A 149 8.63 0.04 11.45
N MET A 150 7.46 -0.61 11.45
CA MET A 150 6.19 0.02 11.10
C MET A 150 5.91 1.23 12.01
N LYS A 151 6.08 1.07 13.34
CA LYS A 151 5.88 2.15 14.30
C LYS A 151 6.88 3.29 14.11
N THR A 152 8.15 2.96 13.92
CA THR A 152 9.22 3.95 13.65
C THR A 152 8.92 4.77 12.39
N VAL A 153 8.44 4.12 11.34
CA VAL A 153 8.03 4.79 10.10
C VAL A 153 6.80 5.67 10.33
N TYR A 154 5.79 5.18 11.06
CA TYR A 154 4.61 5.98 11.40
C TYR A 154 5.00 7.26 12.15
N GLU A 155 5.82 7.17 13.18
CA GLU A 155 6.27 8.32 13.96
C GLU A 155 7.08 9.32 13.11
N ALA A 156 7.95 8.80 12.24
CA ALA A 156 8.73 9.64 11.32
C ALA A 156 7.86 10.37 10.30
N MET A 157 6.84 9.70 9.76
CA MET A 157 5.87 10.31 8.84
C MET A 157 4.98 11.32 9.54
N ALA A 158 4.48 11.01 10.74
CA ALA A 158 3.66 11.93 11.54
C ALA A 158 4.44 13.22 11.89
N ALA A 159 5.70 13.09 12.30
CA ALA A 159 6.58 14.23 12.54
C ALA A 159 6.79 15.06 11.27
N TRP A 160 7.10 14.40 10.13
CA TRP A 160 7.28 15.07 8.84
C TRP A 160 6.01 15.81 8.40
N MET A 161 4.82 15.22 8.56
CA MET A 161 3.54 15.85 8.25
C MET A 161 3.25 17.06 9.13
N LYS A 162 3.68 17.03 10.40
CA LYS A 162 3.58 18.17 11.32
C LYS A 162 4.47 19.34 10.89
N GLU A 163 5.68 19.05 10.39
CA GLU A 163 6.62 20.05 9.88
C GLU A 163 6.20 20.61 8.51
N ASN A 164 5.49 19.82 7.71
CA ASN A 164 5.10 20.13 6.32
C ASN A 164 3.57 20.27 6.16
N LYS A 165 2.90 20.99 7.06
CA LYS A 165 1.43 21.12 7.12
C LYS A 165 0.81 21.56 5.80
N ASP A 166 1.46 22.46 5.06
CA ASP A 166 0.98 23.01 3.78
C ASP A 166 0.90 21.97 2.67
N TYR A 167 1.63 20.86 2.82
CA TYR A 167 1.67 19.76 1.84
C TYR A 167 0.79 18.59 2.22
N ARG A 168 0.31 18.48 3.46
CA ARG A 168 -0.50 17.36 3.93
C ARG A 168 -1.73 17.11 3.05
N ASN A 169 -2.55 18.13 2.85
CA ASN A 169 -3.75 18.03 2.01
C ASN A 169 -3.39 17.75 0.54
N LYS A 170 -2.33 18.38 0.01
CA LYS A 170 -1.87 18.17 -1.37
C LYS A 170 -1.43 16.72 -1.60
N ILE A 171 -0.74 16.13 -0.62
CA ILE A 171 -0.32 14.72 -0.69
C ILE A 171 -1.55 13.81 -0.63
N VAL A 172 -2.54 14.08 0.24
CA VAL A 172 -3.78 13.29 0.30
C VAL A 172 -4.52 13.36 -1.05
N HIS A 173 -4.66 14.56 -1.64
CA HIS A 173 -5.23 14.71 -2.98
C HIS A 173 -4.43 13.92 -4.02
N SER A 174 -3.10 14.07 -4.05
CA SER A 174 -2.27 13.33 -5.02
C SER A 174 -2.34 11.81 -4.84
N LEU A 175 -2.65 11.30 -3.65
CA LEU A 175 -2.83 9.86 -3.42
C LEU A 175 -4.20 9.35 -3.87
N LEU A 176 -5.26 10.13 -3.66
CA LEU A 176 -6.63 9.65 -3.69
C LEU A 176 -7.50 10.31 -4.78
N GLU A 177 -7.06 11.38 -5.42
CA GLU A 177 -7.82 12.04 -6.47
C GLU A 177 -7.88 11.19 -7.74
N GLN A 178 -9.06 11.17 -8.36
CA GLN A 178 -9.34 10.51 -9.63
C GLN A 178 -10.12 11.47 -10.52
N ASP A 179 -9.81 11.47 -11.81
CA ASP A 179 -10.56 12.23 -12.84
C ASP A 179 -10.55 11.43 -14.14
N PHE A 180 -11.47 10.50 -14.25
CA PHE A 180 -11.56 9.63 -15.43
C PHE A 180 -12.32 10.32 -16.56
N ASP A 181 -11.70 10.34 -17.73
CA ASP A 181 -12.37 10.72 -18.97
C ASP A 181 -13.41 9.66 -19.36
N ASP A 182 -14.67 10.06 -19.49
CA ASP A 182 -15.77 9.15 -19.76
C ASP A 182 -15.65 8.41 -21.11
N ALA A 183 -14.97 9.00 -22.09
CA ALA A 183 -14.84 8.44 -23.43
C ALA A 183 -13.67 7.45 -23.56
N THR A 184 -12.57 7.72 -22.84
CA THR A 184 -11.32 6.96 -22.96
C THR A 184 -11.03 6.08 -21.76
N GLY A 185 -11.64 6.35 -20.60
CA GLY A 185 -11.34 5.71 -19.31
C GLY A 185 -9.96 6.09 -18.76
N ILE A 186 -9.30 7.10 -19.34
CA ILE A 186 -7.98 7.56 -18.89
C ILE A 186 -8.15 8.49 -17.68
N ASP A 187 -7.41 8.23 -16.61
CA ASP A 187 -7.35 9.11 -15.44
C ASP A 187 -6.51 10.35 -15.75
N LYS A 188 -7.14 11.51 -15.74
CA LYS A 188 -6.54 12.83 -16.03
C LYS A 188 -6.04 13.55 -14.77
N ALA A 189 -6.28 12.99 -13.57
CA ALA A 189 -5.81 13.59 -12.33
C ALA A 189 -4.27 13.61 -12.26
N ASN A 190 -3.75 14.66 -11.65
CA ASN A 190 -2.32 14.75 -11.32
C ASN A 190 -2.04 14.02 -10.00
N ASN A 191 -1.90 12.71 -10.06
CA ASN A 191 -1.90 11.84 -8.90
C ASN A 191 -0.66 10.92 -8.81
N ILE A 192 -0.62 10.13 -7.75
CA ILE A 192 0.41 9.12 -7.50
C ILE A 192 -0.16 7.76 -7.91
N ARG A 193 0.57 7.05 -8.78
CA ARG A 193 0.17 5.75 -9.31
C ARG A 193 1.21 4.70 -9.03
N VAL A 194 0.76 3.46 -8.91
CA VAL A 194 1.60 2.26 -8.89
C VAL A 194 1.50 1.55 -10.23
N ILE A 195 2.56 0.90 -10.65
CA ILE A 195 2.49 -0.11 -11.70
C ILE A 195 1.89 -1.35 -11.05
N TRP A 196 0.65 -1.67 -11.39
CA TRP A 196 -0.03 -2.87 -10.95
C TRP A 196 0.23 -4.00 -11.93
N TYR A 197 0.86 -5.06 -11.47
CA TYR A 197 1.09 -6.25 -12.28
C TYR A 197 0.38 -7.44 -11.66
N GLU A 198 -0.71 -7.88 -12.29
CA GLU A 198 -1.48 -9.04 -11.88
C GLU A 198 -1.05 -10.26 -12.70
N VAL A 199 -0.50 -11.26 -12.00
CA VAL A 199 -0.08 -12.53 -12.58
C VAL A 199 -1.24 -13.50 -12.57
N THR A 200 -1.46 -14.21 -13.69
CA THR A 200 -2.53 -15.20 -13.81
C THR A 200 -2.05 -16.62 -13.43
N ASP A 201 -2.99 -17.51 -13.13
CA ASP A 201 -2.71 -18.92 -12.79
C ASP A 201 -2.16 -19.76 -13.96
N GLU A 202 -2.21 -19.24 -15.19
CA GLU A 202 -1.71 -19.96 -16.38
C GLU A 202 -0.18 -20.02 -16.46
N GLU A 203 0.53 -19.14 -15.75
CA GLU A 203 1.96 -19.34 -15.55
C GLU A 203 2.17 -20.58 -14.68
N LYS A 204 2.80 -21.64 -15.23
CA LYS A 204 3.19 -22.84 -14.48
C LYS A 204 4.18 -22.55 -13.33
N ALA A 205 4.58 -21.29 -13.18
CA ALA A 205 5.48 -20.81 -12.14
C ALA A 205 4.70 -20.56 -10.85
N THR A 206 5.24 -21.00 -9.73
CA THR A 206 4.70 -20.68 -8.41
C THR A 206 4.97 -19.20 -8.08
N SER A 207 4.22 -18.63 -7.12
CA SER A 207 4.49 -17.27 -6.63
C SER A 207 5.95 -17.09 -6.17
N ILE A 208 6.55 -18.16 -5.62
CA ILE A 208 7.98 -18.17 -5.21
C ILE A 208 8.91 -18.07 -6.41
N ASP A 209 8.62 -18.79 -7.51
CA ASP A 209 9.42 -18.71 -8.74
C ASP A 209 9.39 -17.32 -9.35
N ILE A 210 8.20 -16.69 -9.37
CA ILE A 210 8.01 -15.33 -9.88
C ILE A 210 8.77 -14.33 -8.99
N PHE A 211 8.60 -14.44 -7.67
CA PHE A 211 9.32 -13.62 -6.69
C PHE A 211 10.84 -13.75 -6.87
N THR A 212 11.34 -14.97 -7.02
CA THR A 212 12.77 -15.23 -7.22
C THR A 212 13.29 -14.58 -8.49
N ARG A 213 12.57 -14.72 -9.62
CA ARG A 213 12.95 -14.09 -10.90
C ARG A 213 12.98 -12.57 -10.82
N LEU A 214 12.01 -11.95 -10.14
CA LEU A 214 11.95 -10.49 -9.96
C LEU A 214 13.09 -9.95 -9.09
N ASN A 215 13.64 -10.78 -8.21
CA ASN A 215 14.71 -10.38 -7.28
C ASN A 215 16.12 -10.84 -7.71
N ILE A 216 16.26 -11.64 -8.79
CA ILE A 216 17.55 -11.96 -9.39
C ILE A 216 18.11 -10.68 -10.04
N GLY A 217 19.16 -10.13 -9.47
CA GLY A 217 19.84 -8.93 -10.00
C GLY A 217 19.55 -7.62 -9.24
N LYS A 218 18.92 -7.71 -8.08
CA LYS A 218 18.79 -6.59 -7.12
C LYS A 218 19.89 -6.63 -6.08
#